data_f84ff3a60aed752a47d4e1ab9dbea3e7
#
_entry.id   f84ff3a60aed752a47d4e1ab9dbea3e7
#
_cell.length_a   1.000
_cell.length_b   1.000
_cell.length_c   1.000
_cell.angle_alpha   90.00
_cell.angle_beta   90.00
_cell.angle_gamma   90.00
#
_symmetry.space_group_name_H-M   'P 1'
#
loop_
_entity.id
_entity.type
_entity.pdbx_description
1 polymer ?
#
loop_
_entity_poly.entity_id
_entity_poly.type
_entity_poly.pdbx_seq_one_letter_code
_entity_poly.pdbx_strand_id
1 'polypeptide(L)' 'MNDEESKDIISLKIAGIDYQLYCPEEEQAALLEAADYLNKKIKKLKRQTKFLSVEKVALLAGL' A
#
# COMPACT_ATOMS: atom_id res chain seq x y z
N MET A 1 -8.26 24.84 -17.21
CA MET A 1 -7.74 23.90 -16.80
C MET A 1 -6.64 23.40 -17.45
N ASN A 2 -5.71 23.04 -16.85
CA ASN A 2 -4.52 22.79 -17.39
C ASN A 2 -4.23 21.36 -17.45
N ASP A 3 -3.90 20.85 -18.61
CA ASP A 3 -3.47 19.49 -18.76
C ASP A 3 -2.19 19.24 -18.02
N GLU A 4 -1.42 20.29 -17.80
CA GLU A 4 -0.16 20.15 -17.10
C GLU A 4 -0.36 19.73 -15.67
N GLU A 5 -1.42 20.22 -15.05
CA GLU A 5 -1.71 19.83 -13.69
C GLU A 5 -2.06 18.35 -13.61
N SER A 6 -2.76 17.86 -14.63
CA SER A 6 -3.12 16.46 -14.65
C SER A 6 -1.90 15.56 -14.75
N LYS A 7 -0.88 16.02 -15.44
CA LYS A 7 0.32 15.21 -15.61
C LYS A 7 1.11 15.04 -14.34
N ASP A 8 0.97 16.01 -13.43
CA ASP A 8 1.71 15.97 -12.18
C ASP A 8 0.94 15.30 -11.06
N ILE A 9 -0.19 14.73 -11.39
CA ILE A 9 -1.00 14.04 -10.39
C ILE A 9 -1.06 12.57 -10.72
N ILE A 10 -0.76 11.73 -9.74
CA ILE A 10 -0.87 10.29 -9.93
C ILE A 10 -1.74 9.72 -8.83
N SER A 11 -2.34 8.60 -9.14
CA SER A 11 -3.16 7.88 -8.17
C SER A 11 -2.41 6.65 -7.73
N LEU A 12 -2.31 6.46 -6.43
CA LEU A 12 -1.64 5.30 -5.86
C LEU A 12 -2.61 4.58 -4.95
N LYS A 13 -2.58 3.26 -5.00
CA LYS A 13 -3.38 2.48 -4.08
C LYS A 13 -2.43 1.81 -3.10
N ILE A 14 -2.56 2.15 -1.83
CA ILE A 14 -1.73 1.57 -0.79
C ILE A 14 -2.64 1.01 0.28
N ALA A 15 -2.49 -0.26 0.57
CA ALA A 15 -3.29 -0.96 1.57
C ALA A 15 -4.79 -0.85 1.27
N GLY A 16 -5.15 -0.82 -0.02
CA GLY A 16 -6.54 -0.75 -0.42
C GLY A 16 -7.13 0.65 -0.44
N ILE A 17 -6.34 1.65 -0.13
CA ILE A 17 -6.81 3.03 -0.10
C ILE A 17 -6.20 3.80 -1.26
N ASP A 18 -7.03 4.53 -1.99
CA ASP A 18 -6.55 5.32 -3.12
C ASP A 18 -6.08 6.67 -2.65
N TYR A 19 -4.90 7.05 -3.09
CA TYR A 19 -4.33 8.34 -2.79
C TYR A 19 -4.02 9.07 -4.08
N GLN A 20 -4.24 10.37 -4.09
CA GLN A 20 -3.84 11.20 -5.21
C GLN A 20 -2.75 12.13 -4.73
N LEU A 21 -1.65 12.12 -5.45
CA LEU A 21 -0.48 12.89 -5.06
C LEU A 21 0.05 13.71 -6.22
N TYR A 22 0.66 14.84 -5.89
CA TYR A 22 1.37 15.61 -6.89
C TYR A 22 2.76 15.02 -6.99
N CYS A 23 3.15 14.70 -8.20
CA CYS A 23 4.45 14.09 -8.43
C CYS A 23 4.91 14.41 -9.83
N PRO A 24 6.10 14.99 -9.99
CA PRO A 24 6.61 15.29 -11.32
C PRO A 24 6.64 14.05 -12.19
N GLU A 25 6.37 14.25 -13.46
CA GLU A 25 6.25 13.12 -14.37
C GLU A 25 7.45 12.21 -14.35
N GLU A 26 8.64 12.78 -14.23
CA GLU A 26 9.86 12.01 -14.27
C GLU A 26 10.07 11.16 -13.00
N GLU A 27 9.33 11.43 -11.94
CA GLU A 27 9.46 10.66 -10.73
C GLU A 27 8.30 9.71 -10.50
N GLN A 28 7.31 9.76 -11.38
CA GLN A 28 6.11 8.96 -11.18
C GLN A 28 6.39 7.46 -11.27
N ALA A 29 7.27 7.07 -12.19
CA ALA A 29 7.58 5.65 -12.33
C ALA A 29 8.22 5.09 -11.06
N ALA A 30 9.15 5.85 -10.49
CA ALA A 30 9.81 5.43 -9.26
C ALA A 30 8.83 5.35 -8.11
N LEU A 31 7.90 6.30 -8.06
CA LEU A 31 6.92 6.30 -6.99
C LEU A 31 5.96 5.14 -7.12
N LEU A 32 5.56 4.81 -8.34
CA LEU A 32 4.69 3.68 -8.57
C LEU A 32 5.37 2.36 -8.18
N GLU A 33 6.66 2.25 -8.47
CA GLU A 33 7.41 1.07 -8.06
C GLU A 33 7.50 0.97 -6.55
N ALA A 34 7.73 2.10 -5.90
CA ALA A 34 7.81 2.11 -4.45
C ALA A 34 6.49 1.71 -3.83
N ALA A 35 5.39 2.18 -4.40
CA ALA A 35 4.06 1.83 -3.91
C ALA A 35 3.80 0.35 -4.07
N ASP A 36 4.20 -0.22 -5.20
CA ASP A 36 4.02 -1.64 -5.45
C ASP A 36 4.82 -2.47 -4.45
N TYR A 37 6.05 -2.06 -4.22
CA TYR A 37 6.90 -2.74 -3.25
C TYR A 37 6.29 -2.68 -1.85
N LEU A 38 5.80 -1.50 -1.48
CA LEU A 38 5.19 -1.31 -0.18
C LEU A 38 3.93 -2.16 -0.04
N ASN A 39 3.12 -2.23 -1.10
CA ASN A 39 1.92 -3.04 -1.07
C ASN A 39 2.24 -4.52 -0.88
N LYS A 40 3.30 -4.99 -1.50
CA LYS A 40 3.70 -6.38 -1.34
C LYS A 40 4.14 -6.65 0.10
N LYS A 41 4.83 -5.71 0.70
CA LYS A 41 5.26 -5.85 2.08
C LYS A 41 4.07 -5.82 3.03
N ILE A 42 3.13 -4.93 2.77
CA ILE A 42 1.94 -4.83 3.61
C ILE A 42 1.14 -6.12 3.52
N LYS A 43 1.03 -6.68 2.33
CA LYS A 43 0.31 -7.93 2.14
C LYS A 43 0.97 -9.06 2.93
N LYS A 44 2.29 -9.09 2.90
CA LYS A 44 3.03 -10.11 3.64
C LYS A 44 2.83 -9.95 5.14
N LEU A 45 2.88 -8.72 5.62
CA LEU A 45 2.68 -8.44 7.03
C LEU A 45 1.27 -8.80 7.48
N LYS A 46 0.29 -8.53 6.64
CA LYS A 46 -1.08 -8.88 6.97
C LYS A 46 -1.25 -10.38 7.12
N ARG A 47 -0.60 -11.14 6.26
CA ARG A 47 -0.67 -12.58 6.38
C ARG A 47 -0.05 -13.07 7.66
N GLN A 48 1.11 -12.52 8.01
CA GLN A 48 1.80 -12.91 9.23
C GLN A 48 1.00 -12.53 10.46
N THR A 49 0.43 -11.32 10.45
CA THR A 49 -0.36 -10.87 11.57
C THR A 49 -1.61 -11.72 11.75
N LYS A 50 -2.25 -12.06 10.64
CA LYS A 50 -3.44 -12.88 10.69
C LYS A 50 -3.11 -14.26 11.27
N PHE A 51 -1.98 -14.81 10.87
CA PHE A 51 -1.54 -16.10 11.36
C PHE A 51 -1.28 -16.03 12.87
N LEU A 52 -0.58 -14.98 13.29
CA LEU A 52 -0.28 -14.80 14.70
C LEU A 52 -1.54 -14.62 15.53
N SER A 53 -2.52 -13.91 14.98
CA SER A 53 -3.78 -13.70 15.68
C SER A 53 -4.52 -15.01 15.88
N VAL A 54 -4.50 -15.88 14.89
CA VAL A 54 -5.16 -17.17 15.01
C VAL A 54 -4.46 -18.02 16.07
N GLU A 55 -3.13 -18.02 16.07
CA GLU A 55 -2.38 -18.75 17.07
C GLU A 55 -2.68 -18.25 18.46
N LYS A 56 -2.75 -16.94 18.61
CA LYS A 56 -2.99 -16.33 19.90
C LYS A 56 -4.37 -16.70 20.42
N VAL A 57 -5.36 -16.67 19.55
CA VAL A 57 -6.72 -17.04 19.93
C VAL A 57 -6.76 -18.52 20.32
N ALA A 58 -6.06 -19.36 19.58
CA ALA A 58 -6.03 -20.77 19.90
C ALA A 58 -5.39 -21.01 21.27
N LEU A 59 -4.34 -20.27 21.58
CA LEU A 59 -3.69 -20.41 22.88
C LEU A 59 -4.63 -19.98 24.00
N LEU A 60 -5.32 -18.87 23.81
CA LEU A 60 -6.25 -18.38 24.81
C LEU A 60 -7.41 -19.34 25.00
N ALA A 61 -7.88 -19.90 23.90
CA ALA A 61 -8.98 -20.86 23.98
C ALA A 61 -8.58 -22.14 24.70
N GLY A 62 -7.29 -22.45 24.66
CA GLY A 62 -6.79 -23.62 25.34
C GLY A 62 -6.62 -23.45 26.84
N LEU A 63 -6.74 -22.22 27.28
CA LEU A 63 -6.64 -21.93 28.68
C LEU A 63 -7.98 -22.14 29.37
#